data_e7c81c0d34bb999040621db93cf6a2ea
#
_entry.id   e7c81c0d34bb999040621db93cf6a2ea
#
_cell.length_a   1.000
_cell.length_b   1.000
_cell.length_c   1.000
_cell.angle_alpha   90.00
_cell.angle_beta   90.00
_cell.angle_gamma   90.00
#
_symmetry.space_group_name_H-M   'P 1'
#
loop_
_entity.id
_entity.type
_entity.pdbx_description
1 polymer ?
#
loop_
_entity_poly.entity_id
_entity_poly.type
_entity_poly.pdbx_seq_one_letter_code
_entity_poly.pdbx_strand_id
1 'polypeptide(L)'
;MMKDVTPGMIFSDILRSGTPDATAWIRGNAQNPQLSGVVRFYSTPYAGVLVETEVFGLPDNATQFSSNFYGMHIHENGDCTLPFSKTGDHYNPTKAEHPHHAGDLIQLMSNQGYA
;
A
#
# COMPACT_ATOMS: atom_id res chain seq x y z
N MET A 1 -4.89 -38.20 3.35
CA MET A 1 -4.32 -37.30 4.37
C MET A 1 -4.62 -35.86 3.98
N MET A 2 -5.24 -35.14 4.87
CA MET A 2 -5.51 -33.71 4.63
C MET A 2 -4.25 -32.91 4.90
N LYS A 3 -3.93 -31.99 4.00
CA LYS A 3 -2.86 -31.02 4.23
C LYS A 3 -3.35 -29.92 5.13
N ASP A 4 -2.50 -29.45 6.02
CA ASP A 4 -2.79 -28.25 6.78
C ASP A 4 -2.87 -27.05 5.85
N VAL A 5 -3.89 -26.24 6.05
CA VAL A 5 -4.07 -25.00 5.30
C VAL A 5 -3.39 -23.89 6.07
N THR A 6 -2.45 -23.22 5.41
CA THR A 6 -1.73 -22.10 6.00
C THR A 6 -2.34 -20.76 5.59
N PRO A 7 -2.13 -19.68 6.36
CA PRO A 7 -2.53 -18.34 5.92
C PRO A 7 -1.99 -17.96 4.55
N GLY A 8 -0.74 -18.34 4.25
CA GLY A 8 -0.16 -18.06 2.94
C GLY A 8 -0.88 -18.73 1.79
N MET A 9 -1.38 -19.95 1.98
CA MET A 9 -2.18 -20.65 0.97
C MET A 9 -3.53 -19.95 0.75
N ILE A 10 -4.16 -19.49 1.82
CA ILE A 10 -5.41 -18.74 1.73
C ILE A 10 -5.19 -17.40 1.03
N PHE A 11 -4.13 -16.66 1.37
CA PHE A 11 -3.81 -15.39 0.73
C PHE A 11 -3.52 -15.55 -0.76
N SER A 12 -2.81 -16.62 -1.14
CA SER A 12 -2.57 -16.93 -2.55
C SER A 12 -3.86 -17.18 -3.32
N ASP A 13 -4.80 -17.89 -2.71
CA ASP A 13 -6.11 -18.15 -3.32
C ASP A 13 -6.93 -16.87 -3.47
N ILE A 14 -6.91 -15.99 -2.46
CA ILE A 14 -7.59 -14.69 -2.51
C ILE A 14 -7.04 -13.85 -3.66
N LEU A 15 -5.73 -13.74 -3.79
CA LEU A 15 -5.10 -12.94 -4.84
C LEU A 15 -5.37 -13.50 -6.25
N ARG A 16 -5.45 -14.83 -6.38
CA ARG A 16 -5.64 -15.49 -7.67
C ARG A 16 -7.09 -15.44 -8.15
N SER A 17 -8.05 -15.58 -7.27
CA SER A 17 -9.45 -15.78 -7.62
C SER A 17 -10.42 -14.80 -6.96
N GLY A 18 -9.96 -14.04 -5.95
CA GLY A 18 -10.82 -13.12 -5.22
C GLY A 18 -11.08 -11.83 -5.98
N THR A 19 -12.21 -11.21 -5.65
CA THR A 19 -12.52 -9.86 -6.10
C THR A 19 -12.17 -8.91 -4.96
N PRO A 20 -11.40 -7.84 -5.21
CA PRO A 20 -11.09 -6.89 -4.14
C PRO A 20 -12.34 -6.20 -3.63
N ASP A 21 -12.38 -5.97 -2.32
CA ASP A 21 -13.44 -5.21 -1.68
C ASP A 21 -13.28 -3.71 -1.91
N ALA A 22 -12.05 -3.26 -2.12
CA ALA A 22 -11.74 -1.88 -2.45
C ALA A 22 -10.49 -1.81 -3.31
N THR A 23 -10.42 -0.80 -4.16
CA THR A 23 -9.27 -0.55 -5.03
C THR A 23 -8.96 0.95 -5.01
N ALA A 24 -7.68 1.27 -4.83
CA ALA A 24 -7.19 2.64 -4.94
C ALA A 24 -6.23 2.74 -6.12
N TRP A 25 -6.47 3.72 -7.00
CA TRP A 25 -5.59 4.01 -8.12
C TRP A 25 -4.57 5.06 -7.69
N ILE A 26 -3.29 4.75 -7.88
CA ILE A 26 -2.18 5.63 -7.52
C ILE A 26 -1.84 6.48 -8.74
N ARG A 27 -1.66 7.77 -8.51
CA ARG A 27 -1.14 8.72 -9.50
C ARG A 27 -0.13 9.64 -8.85
N GLY A 28 0.82 10.12 -9.64
CA GLY A 28 1.82 11.04 -9.15
C GLY A 28 1.31 12.47 -9.01
N ASN A 29 2.08 13.26 -8.27
CA ASN A 29 1.91 14.71 -8.23
C ASN A 29 2.65 15.38 -9.40
N ALA A 30 2.71 16.72 -9.40
CA ALA A 30 3.36 17.47 -10.48
C ALA A 30 4.85 17.17 -10.60
N GLN A 31 5.53 16.85 -9.49
CA GLN A 31 6.96 16.52 -9.49
C GLN A 31 7.24 15.09 -9.94
N ASN A 32 6.28 14.20 -9.87
CA ASN A 32 6.42 12.79 -10.23
C ASN A 32 5.26 12.32 -11.11
N PRO A 33 5.08 12.93 -12.29
CA PRO A 33 3.91 12.66 -13.14
C PRO A 33 3.91 11.22 -13.70
N GLN A 34 5.06 10.56 -13.72
CA GLN A 34 5.21 9.19 -14.22
C GLN A 34 4.76 8.12 -13.23
N LEU A 35 4.49 8.51 -11.97
CA LEU A 35 4.10 7.58 -10.93
C LEU A 35 2.67 7.08 -11.18
N SER A 36 2.50 5.77 -11.17
CA SER A 36 1.19 5.13 -11.30
C SER A 36 1.17 3.82 -10.54
N GLY A 37 -0.01 3.31 -10.27
CA GLY A 37 -0.13 2.03 -9.60
C GLY A 37 -1.54 1.74 -9.13
N VAL A 38 -1.64 0.65 -8.40
CA VAL A 38 -2.91 0.20 -7.84
C VAL A 38 -2.68 -0.43 -6.47
N VAL A 39 -3.60 -0.22 -5.57
CA VAL A 39 -3.67 -0.91 -4.28
C VAL A 39 -5.02 -1.60 -4.20
N ARG A 40 -5.01 -2.90 -3.94
CA ARG A 40 -6.23 -3.69 -3.76
C ARG A 40 -6.33 -4.19 -2.34
N PHE A 41 -7.53 -4.16 -1.82
CA PHE A 41 -7.84 -4.55 -0.45
C PHE A 41 -8.81 -5.72 -0.48
N TYR A 42 -8.47 -6.78 0.24
CA TYR A 42 -9.28 -8.00 0.28
C TYR A 42 -9.61 -8.34 1.72
N SER A 43 -10.86 -8.66 1.98
CA SER A 43 -11.23 -9.29 3.25
C SER A 43 -10.60 -10.67 3.35
N THR A 44 -10.19 -11.04 4.56
CA THR A 44 -9.63 -12.37 4.84
C THR A 44 -10.52 -13.10 5.83
N PRO A 45 -10.41 -14.44 5.94
CA PRO A 45 -11.12 -15.17 6.99
C PRO A 45 -10.55 -14.91 8.39
N TYR A 46 -9.50 -14.10 8.47
CA TYR A 46 -8.91 -13.62 9.71
C TYR A 46 -9.42 -12.19 10.00
N ALA A 47 -9.00 -11.62 11.11
CA ALA A 47 -9.45 -10.28 11.49
C ALA A 47 -8.86 -9.15 10.64
N GLY A 48 -7.85 -9.45 9.83
CA GLY A 48 -7.13 -8.46 9.04
C GLY A 48 -7.58 -8.37 7.59
N VAL A 49 -7.05 -7.39 6.90
CA VAL A 49 -7.24 -7.13 5.46
C VAL A 49 -5.95 -7.44 4.74
N LEU A 50 -6.05 -8.17 3.62
CA LEU A 50 -4.90 -8.38 2.74
C LEU A 50 -4.78 -7.19 1.81
N VAL A 51 -3.60 -6.59 1.77
CA VAL A 51 -3.30 -5.43 0.93
C VAL A 51 -2.30 -5.84 -0.14
N GLU A 52 -2.68 -5.67 -1.40
CA GLU A 52 -1.81 -5.91 -2.55
C GLU A 52 -1.50 -4.57 -3.19
N THR A 53 -0.22 -4.24 -3.29
CA THR A 53 0.24 -2.97 -3.84
C THR A 53 1.16 -3.21 -5.02
N GLU A 54 0.93 -2.47 -6.10
CA GLU A 54 1.79 -2.48 -7.27
C GLU A 54 1.99 -1.05 -7.75
N VAL A 55 3.25 -0.59 -7.80
CA VAL A 55 3.59 0.79 -8.13
C VAL A 55 4.65 0.82 -9.21
N PHE A 56 4.47 1.72 -10.19
CA PHE A 56 5.38 1.94 -11.30
C PHE A 56 5.83 3.40 -11.34
N GLY A 57 7.00 3.63 -11.88
CA GLY A 57 7.51 4.98 -12.09
C GLY A 57 8.06 5.65 -10.84
N LEU A 58 8.40 4.88 -9.81
CA LEU A 58 9.10 5.40 -8.65
C LEU A 58 10.49 5.92 -9.07
N PRO A 59 10.94 7.06 -8.52
CA PRO A 59 12.28 7.54 -8.80
C PRO A 59 13.33 6.50 -8.42
N ASP A 60 14.35 6.33 -9.27
CA ASP A 60 15.49 5.45 -8.99
C ASP A 60 16.61 6.28 -8.41
N ASN A 61 16.66 6.41 -7.08
CA ASN A 61 17.56 7.31 -6.36
C ASN A 61 18.62 6.57 -5.55
N ALA A 62 18.91 5.32 -5.87
CA ALA A 62 19.86 4.52 -5.11
C ALA A 62 21.28 5.11 -5.22
N THR A 63 21.69 5.84 -4.19
CA THR A 63 23.02 6.40 -4.02
C THR A 63 23.48 6.16 -2.58
N GLN A 64 24.72 6.58 -2.25
CA GLN A 64 25.18 6.48 -0.85
C GLN A 64 24.40 7.38 0.11
N PHE A 65 23.62 8.34 -0.38
CA PHE A 65 22.88 9.30 0.44
C PHE A 65 21.35 9.16 0.33
N SER A 66 20.88 8.28 -0.55
CA SER A 66 19.45 8.03 -0.73
C SER A 66 19.22 6.54 -0.96
N SER A 67 17.98 6.12 -0.76
CA SER A 67 17.59 4.72 -0.92
C SER A 67 16.36 4.62 -1.81
N ASN A 68 16.03 3.39 -2.23
CA ASN A 68 14.82 3.07 -2.97
C ASN A 68 13.70 2.56 -2.05
N PHE A 69 13.73 2.95 -0.78
CA PHE A 69 12.64 2.68 0.15
C PHE A 69 11.72 3.89 0.21
N TYR A 70 10.42 3.64 0.09
CA TYR A 70 9.39 4.68 0.09
C TYR A 70 8.33 4.34 1.12
N GLY A 71 7.89 5.35 1.87
CA GLY A 71 6.81 5.20 2.84
C GLY A 71 5.48 4.96 2.14
N MET A 72 4.62 4.17 2.77
CA MET A 72 3.25 3.92 2.32
C MET A 72 2.30 4.07 3.50
N HIS A 73 1.28 4.89 3.34
CA HIS A 73 0.35 5.21 4.40
C HIS A 73 -1.08 5.28 3.88
N ILE A 74 -2.03 4.95 4.74
CA ILE A 74 -3.44 5.23 4.51
C ILE A 74 -3.79 6.50 5.28
N HIS A 75 -4.38 7.47 4.61
CA HIS A 75 -4.81 8.73 5.23
C HIS A 75 -6.27 8.65 5.62
N GLU A 76 -6.68 9.58 6.49
CA GLU A 76 -8.02 9.55 7.07
C GLU A 76 -9.11 10.00 6.11
N ASN A 77 -8.80 10.82 5.09
CA ASN A 77 -9.77 11.38 4.15
C ASN A 77 -9.49 10.88 2.73
N GLY A 78 -10.53 10.45 2.04
CA GLY A 78 -10.46 9.98 0.66
C GLY A 78 -10.48 11.10 -0.38
N ASP A 79 -9.93 12.27 -0.09
CA ASP A 79 -9.86 13.40 -1.01
C ASP A 79 -8.46 13.52 -1.59
N CYS A 80 -8.27 12.98 -2.80
CA CYS A 80 -7.00 12.99 -3.51
C CYS A 80 -6.86 14.16 -4.49
N THR A 81 -7.56 15.26 -4.24
CA THR A 81 -7.39 16.49 -5.02
C THR A 81 -5.96 16.98 -4.88
N LEU A 82 -5.29 17.22 -6.02
CA LEU A 82 -3.93 17.74 -6.02
C LEU A 82 -3.85 19.10 -5.33
N PRO A 83 -2.84 19.39 -4.53
CA PRO A 83 -1.60 18.60 -4.30
C PRO A 83 -1.68 17.58 -3.14
N PHE A 84 -2.82 16.98 -2.87
CA PHE A 84 -3.08 15.99 -1.82
C PHE A 84 -3.16 16.58 -0.40
N SER A 85 -3.34 17.87 -0.25
CA SER A 85 -3.36 18.53 1.06
C SER A 85 -4.62 18.23 1.88
N LYS A 86 -5.66 17.67 1.26
CA LYS A 86 -6.95 17.39 1.91
C LYS A 86 -7.09 15.96 2.40
N THR A 87 -6.03 15.15 2.31
CA THR A 87 -6.05 13.76 2.77
C THR A 87 -6.06 13.65 4.29
N GLY A 88 -5.69 14.72 5.02
CA GLY A 88 -5.60 14.71 6.45
C GLY A 88 -4.38 13.96 6.97
N ASP A 89 -4.44 13.50 8.21
CA ASP A 89 -3.37 12.75 8.84
C ASP A 89 -3.43 11.26 8.47
N HIS A 90 -2.45 10.49 8.93
CA HIS A 90 -2.46 9.04 8.81
C HIS A 90 -3.68 8.45 9.53
N TYR A 91 -4.32 7.47 8.92
CA TYR A 91 -5.46 6.79 9.53
C TYR A 91 -5.05 6.21 10.88
N ASN A 92 -5.68 6.68 11.94
CA ASN A 92 -5.29 6.37 13.32
C ASN A 92 -6.50 6.26 14.25
N PRO A 93 -7.35 5.24 14.06
CA PRO A 93 -8.60 5.11 14.82
C PRO A 93 -8.39 4.83 16.31
N THR A 94 -7.24 4.26 16.69
CA THR A 94 -6.93 3.91 18.08
C THR A 94 -6.11 4.97 18.78
N LYS A 95 -5.81 6.09 18.12
CA LYS A 95 -4.99 7.18 18.64
C LYS A 95 -3.63 6.71 19.15
N ALA A 96 -3.00 5.80 18.38
CA ALA A 96 -1.66 5.32 18.67
C ALA A 96 -0.64 6.40 18.32
N GLU A 97 0.55 6.31 18.93
CA GLU A 97 1.66 7.20 18.62
C GLU A 97 2.40 6.74 17.37
N HIS A 98 3.02 7.70 16.67
CA HIS A 98 3.89 7.39 15.54
C HIS A 98 5.08 6.52 15.99
N PRO A 99 5.45 5.47 15.23
CA PRO A 99 4.97 5.06 13.90
C PRO A 99 3.94 3.93 13.94
N HIS A 100 3.09 3.85 14.94
CA HIS A 100 2.18 2.73 15.17
C HIS A 100 0.73 3.03 14.78
N HIS A 101 0.49 4.01 13.90
CA HIS A 101 -0.83 4.28 13.37
C HIS A 101 -1.32 3.09 12.53
N ALA A 102 -2.61 2.79 12.56
CA ALA A 102 -3.17 1.71 11.74
C ALA A 102 -2.91 1.94 10.25
N GLY A 103 -2.81 3.19 9.81
CA GLY A 103 -2.49 3.54 8.43
C GLY A 103 -1.01 3.47 8.07
N ASP A 104 -0.12 3.19 9.01
CA ASP A 104 1.32 3.06 8.74
C ASP A 104 1.61 1.65 8.23
N LEU A 105 1.84 1.53 6.93
CA LEU A 105 2.09 0.26 6.28
C LEU A 105 3.59 0.02 6.12
N ILE A 106 3.95 -1.18 5.68
CA ILE A 106 5.35 -1.54 5.38
C ILE A 106 5.84 -0.66 4.25
N GLN A 107 7.10 -0.21 4.33
CA GLN A 107 7.73 0.56 3.26
C GLN A 107 7.80 -0.22 1.96
N LEU A 108 7.62 0.49 0.85
CA LEU A 108 7.86 -0.06 -0.48
C LEU A 108 9.36 -0.11 -0.75
N MET A 109 9.83 -1.22 -1.29
CA MET A 109 11.20 -1.34 -1.79
C MET A 109 11.15 -1.34 -3.31
N SER A 110 11.67 -0.26 -3.91
CA SER A 110 11.67 -0.10 -5.36
C SER A 110 12.86 -0.82 -5.99
N ASN A 111 12.61 -1.48 -7.11
CA ASN A 111 13.63 -2.04 -7.97
C ASN A 111 13.39 -1.51 -9.39
N GLN A 112 14.27 -0.65 -9.87
CA GLN A 112 14.15 -0.01 -11.19
C GLN A 112 12.79 0.67 -11.40
N GLY A 113 12.31 1.37 -10.38
CA GLY A 113 11.05 2.09 -10.41
C GLY A 113 9.80 1.27 -10.15
N TYR A 114 9.94 -0.02 -9.90
CA TYR A 114 8.83 -0.92 -9.60
C TYR A 114 8.87 -1.42 -8.15
N ALA A 115 7.72 -1.43 -7.52
CA ALA A 115 7.54 -2.01 -6.20
C ALA A 115 6.21 -2.76 -6.10
#